data_0be70c99836266e8f4e625df972a9e64
#
_entry.id   0be70c99836266e8f4e625df972a9e64
#
_cell.length_a   1.000
_cell.length_b   1.000
_cell.length_c   1.000
_cell.angle_alpha   90.00
_cell.angle_beta   90.00
_cell.angle_gamma   90.00
#
_symmetry.space_group_name_H-M   'P 1'
#
loop_
_entity.id
_entity.type
_entity.pdbx_description
1 polymer ?
#
loop_
_entity_poly.entity_id
_entity_poly.type
_entity_poly.pdbx_seq_one_letter_code
_entity_poly.pdbx_strand_id
1 'polypeptide(L)'
;MMCSEHLDIGGVPVTIQKKITLKNWYIRVIPPDGEVLVKVPPDANMDTVRLFVLRKMPDIRKIQGKMLAQVRQSKREYVSGESYYIWGKPYQLLVIYHEGRSHIEKMGKKLILTVPPGTSEVAKKKRILNWYRKEIKRVMVGVIARCEKRMGIHASDYRIKNMHTRWGTCNIQERRIWLNLQLAQKPVECLEYVVTHELVHLLEENHTYRFQALVEEFYPAWREAKRILEMLPLDYMEKGAISKSDGIKETRVYNGMVAKTTF
;
A
#
# COMPACT_ATOMS: atom_id res chain seq x y z
N MET A 1 11.07 4.70 28.39
CA MET A 1 10.13 5.79 28.07
C MET A 1 10.38 6.25 26.64
N MET A 2 9.35 6.37 25.79
CA MET A 2 9.47 7.01 24.49
C MET A 2 9.23 8.50 24.70
N CYS A 3 10.24 9.32 24.53
CA CYS A 3 10.08 10.77 24.50
C CYS A 3 9.81 11.17 23.05
N SER A 4 8.67 11.77 22.76
CA SER A 4 8.35 12.34 21.46
C SER A 4 8.28 13.86 21.58
N GLU A 5 9.02 14.54 20.73
CA GLU A 5 9.02 15.99 20.61
C GLU A 5 8.36 16.41 19.31
N HIS A 6 7.59 17.49 19.33
CA HIS A 6 6.95 18.06 18.15
C HIS A 6 7.59 19.41 17.83
N LEU A 7 8.09 19.57 16.62
CA LEU A 7 8.76 20.79 16.16
C LEU A 7 8.24 21.17 14.79
N ASP A 8 8.20 22.47 14.51
CA ASP A 8 8.09 22.97 13.15
C ASP A 8 9.48 23.15 12.55
N ILE A 9 9.73 22.52 11.42
CA ILE A 9 10.99 22.63 10.70
C ILE A 9 10.70 23.02 9.26
N GLY A 10 11.00 24.26 8.91
CA GLY A 10 10.77 24.77 7.56
C GLY A 10 9.29 24.81 7.12
N GLY A 11 8.38 25.08 8.07
CA GLY A 11 6.93 25.11 7.85
C GLY A 11 6.28 23.72 7.77
N VAL A 12 6.99 22.67 8.22
CA VAL A 12 6.47 21.32 8.26
C VAL A 12 6.46 20.81 9.70
N PRO A 13 5.31 20.37 10.24
CA PRO A 13 5.25 19.77 11.56
C PRO A 13 5.95 18.40 11.55
N VAL A 14 6.94 18.24 12.41
CA VAL A 14 7.79 17.05 12.52
C VAL A 14 7.67 16.48 13.92
N THR A 15 7.36 15.20 14.02
CA THR A 15 7.43 14.43 15.28
C THR A 15 8.75 13.72 15.38
N ILE A 16 9.52 13.99 16.43
CA ILE A 16 10.82 13.36 16.68
C ILE A 16 10.67 12.33 17.79
N GLN A 17 11.11 11.11 17.53
CA GLN A 17 11.11 10.00 18.50
C GLN A 17 12.53 9.52 18.76
N LYS A 18 12.99 9.63 20.00
CA LYS A 18 14.27 9.06 20.46
C LYS A 18 14.09 7.59 20.84
N LYS A 19 14.90 6.70 20.29
CA LYS A 19 14.84 5.26 20.55
C LYS A 19 16.21 4.68 20.84
N ILE A 20 16.35 4.01 21.98
CA ILE A 20 17.61 3.40 22.47
C ILE A 20 18.15 2.31 21.51
N THR A 21 17.29 1.63 20.77
CA THR A 21 17.68 0.53 19.89
C THR A 21 18.17 0.98 18.51
N LEU A 22 18.18 2.30 18.23
CA LEU A 22 18.55 2.82 16.92
C LEU A 22 20.02 3.26 16.91
N LYS A 23 20.72 2.82 15.85
CA LYS A 23 22.07 3.33 15.51
C LYS A 23 22.03 4.34 14.35
N ASN A 24 20.92 4.38 13.60
CA ASN A 24 20.74 5.21 12.40
C ASN A 24 19.53 6.13 12.55
N TRP A 25 19.49 7.17 11.72
CA TRP A 25 18.40 8.13 11.65
C TRP A 25 17.44 7.76 10.55
N TYR A 26 16.15 7.93 10.82
CA TYR A 26 15.08 7.56 9.88
C TYR A 26 14.07 8.69 9.76
N ILE A 27 13.69 9.02 8.52
CA ILE A 27 12.56 9.91 8.23
C ILE A 27 11.46 9.10 7.58
N ARG A 28 10.23 9.33 8.03
CA ARG A 28 9.02 8.78 7.42
C ARG A 28 8.02 9.88 7.19
N VAL A 29 7.42 9.90 6.00
CA VAL A 29 6.22 10.69 5.72
C VAL A 29 5.04 9.74 5.82
N ILE A 30 4.10 10.05 6.73
CA ILE A 30 3.03 9.13 7.14
C ILE A 30 1.73 9.51 6.43
N PRO A 31 1.11 8.61 5.63
CA PRO A 31 -0.21 8.85 5.08
C PRO A 31 -1.29 8.84 6.19
N PRO A 32 -2.49 9.43 5.96
CA PRO A 32 -2.91 10.09 4.72
C PRO A 32 -2.41 11.53 4.59
N ASP A 33 -2.10 12.21 5.68
CA ASP A 33 -1.89 13.67 5.75
C ASP A 33 -0.45 14.08 5.47
N GLY A 34 0.48 13.14 5.33
CA GLY A 34 1.88 13.45 5.11
C GLY A 34 2.61 13.92 6.36
N GLU A 35 2.18 13.52 7.57
CA GLU A 35 2.89 13.79 8.82
C GLU A 35 4.34 13.27 8.77
N VAL A 36 5.29 14.08 9.25
CA VAL A 36 6.70 13.71 9.23
C VAL A 36 7.12 13.14 10.59
N LEU A 37 7.56 11.89 10.57
CA LEU A 37 8.08 11.21 11.74
C LEU A 37 9.59 10.96 11.57
N VAL A 38 10.39 11.51 12.50
CA VAL A 38 11.83 11.29 12.55
C VAL A 38 12.16 10.42 13.75
N LYS A 39 12.93 9.36 13.52
CA LYS A 39 13.42 8.48 14.58
C LYS A 39 14.92 8.58 14.63
N VAL A 40 15.46 8.86 15.84
CA VAL A 40 16.89 9.06 16.07
C VAL A 40 17.35 8.29 17.32
N PRO A 41 18.67 8.03 17.46
CA PRO A 41 19.26 7.56 18.71
C PRO A 41 19.02 8.55 19.86
N PRO A 42 19.11 8.14 21.12
CA PRO A 42 18.79 8.97 22.27
C PRO A 42 19.79 10.15 22.50
N ASP A 43 21.01 9.98 22.03
CA ASP A 43 22.11 10.94 22.10
C ASP A 43 22.12 11.96 20.93
N ALA A 44 21.15 11.87 20.02
CA ALA A 44 21.09 12.76 18.86
C ALA A 44 20.92 14.23 19.31
N ASN A 45 21.82 15.10 18.81
CA ASN A 45 21.73 16.55 18.98
C ASN A 45 20.59 17.12 18.12
N MET A 46 19.73 17.94 18.71
CA MET A 46 18.53 18.46 18.06
C MET A 46 18.83 19.40 16.89
N ASP A 47 19.91 20.18 16.95
CA ASP A 47 20.30 21.05 15.83
C ASP A 47 20.75 20.23 14.62
N THR A 48 21.47 19.13 14.87
CA THR A 48 21.83 18.17 13.82
C THR A 48 20.59 17.49 13.23
N VAL A 49 19.57 17.16 14.05
CA VAL A 49 18.31 16.62 13.59
C VAL A 49 17.56 17.63 12.70
N ARG A 50 17.52 18.92 13.08
CA ARG A 50 16.93 19.99 12.27
C ARG A 50 17.60 20.11 10.92
N LEU A 51 18.95 20.16 10.89
CA LEU A 51 19.72 20.21 9.64
C LEU A 51 19.47 18.98 8.75
N PHE A 52 19.37 17.79 9.35
CA PHE A 52 19.06 16.56 8.63
C PHE A 52 17.68 16.62 7.97
N VAL A 53 16.66 17.09 8.70
CA VAL A 53 15.30 17.26 8.15
C VAL A 53 15.30 18.31 7.05
N LEU A 54 15.94 19.47 7.25
CA LEU A 54 16.03 20.53 6.24
C LEU A 54 16.68 20.04 4.94
N ARG A 55 17.76 19.27 5.02
CA ARG A 55 18.39 18.66 3.83
C ARG A 55 17.45 17.72 3.08
N LYS A 56 16.51 17.07 3.78
CA LYS A 56 15.53 16.16 3.20
C LYS A 56 14.20 16.82 2.84
N MET A 57 14.06 18.12 3.08
CA MET A 57 12.82 18.85 2.84
C MET A 57 12.29 18.75 1.40
N PRO A 58 13.12 18.84 0.35
CA PRO A 58 12.63 18.66 -1.02
C PRO A 58 11.99 17.28 -1.23
N ASP A 59 12.60 16.22 -0.72
CA ASP A 59 12.09 14.86 -0.82
C ASP A 59 10.79 14.70 -0.02
N ILE A 60 10.74 15.26 1.21
CA ILE A 60 9.55 15.26 2.07
C ILE A 60 8.38 15.95 1.35
N ARG A 61 8.57 17.17 0.84
CA ARG A 61 7.52 17.93 0.14
C ARG A 61 7.03 17.23 -1.13
N LYS A 62 7.95 16.60 -1.87
CA LYS A 62 7.59 15.79 -3.05
C LYS A 62 6.70 14.61 -2.68
N ILE A 63 7.02 13.91 -1.58
CA ILE A 63 6.22 12.77 -1.08
C ILE A 63 4.87 13.26 -0.56
N GLN A 64 4.85 14.35 0.22
CA GLN A 64 3.62 14.98 0.71
C GLN A 64 2.72 15.40 -0.44
N GLY A 65 3.27 16.06 -1.47
CA GLY A 65 2.50 16.46 -2.66
C GLY A 65 1.87 15.26 -3.38
N LYS A 66 2.60 14.16 -3.53
CA LYS A 66 2.03 12.92 -4.09
C LYS A 66 0.93 12.31 -3.20
N MET A 67 1.09 12.33 -1.87
CA MET A 67 0.09 11.80 -0.95
C MET A 67 -1.19 12.64 -0.94
N LEU A 68 -1.07 13.97 -0.95
CA LEU A 68 -2.21 14.89 -0.99
C LEU A 68 -2.94 14.86 -2.33
N ALA A 69 -2.20 14.68 -3.43
CA ALA A 69 -2.79 14.53 -4.77
C ALA A 69 -3.48 13.18 -4.97
N GLN A 70 -3.22 12.20 -4.10
CA GLN A 70 -3.78 10.86 -4.23
C GLN A 70 -5.24 10.85 -3.78
N VAL A 71 -6.15 10.65 -4.73
CA VAL A 71 -7.59 10.55 -4.45
C VAL A 71 -7.84 9.33 -3.55
N ARG A 72 -8.51 9.56 -2.42
CA ARG A 72 -8.95 8.50 -1.51
C ARG A 72 -10.47 8.48 -1.43
N GLN A 73 -11.02 7.29 -1.19
CA GLN A 73 -12.45 7.15 -0.92
C GLN A 73 -12.76 7.76 0.46
N SER A 74 -13.98 8.28 0.60
CA SER A 74 -14.50 8.70 1.91
C SER A 74 -14.59 7.52 2.88
N LYS A 75 -14.67 7.82 4.18
CA LYS A 75 -14.95 6.81 5.19
C LYS A 75 -16.23 6.07 4.83
N ARG A 76 -16.21 4.76 4.91
CA ARG A 76 -17.36 3.90 4.62
C ARG A 76 -18.17 3.64 5.88
N GLU A 77 -19.48 3.67 5.73
CA GLU A 77 -20.45 3.34 6.77
C GLU A 77 -21.07 1.96 6.57
N TYR A 78 -20.77 1.35 5.42
CA TYR A 78 -21.27 0.01 5.03
C TYR A 78 -22.79 -0.05 4.97
N VAL A 79 -23.38 0.98 4.33
CA VAL A 79 -24.82 1.14 4.13
C VAL A 79 -25.19 0.97 2.65
N SER A 80 -26.49 0.71 2.40
CA SER A 80 -26.99 0.61 1.03
C SER A 80 -26.80 1.92 0.27
N GLY A 81 -26.44 1.82 -1.03
CA GLY A 81 -26.15 2.95 -1.91
C GLY A 81 -24.67 3.28 -2.06
N GLU A 82 -23.79 2.82 -1.16
CA GLU A 82 -22.35 3.02 -1.33
C GLU A 82 -21.81 2.32 -2.58
N SER A 83 -20.87 2.99 -3.26
CA SER A 83 -20.21 2.45 -4.45
C SER A 83 -18.98 1.62 -4.09
N TYR A 84 -18.92 0.40 -4.60
CA TYR A 84 -17.79 -0.52 -4.49
C TYR A 84 -17.23 -0.83 -5.88
N TYR A 85 -15.92 -0.94 -5.99
CA TYR A 85 -15.29 -1.35 -7.25
C TYR A 85 -14.87 -2.82 -7.17
N ILE A 86 -15.11 -3.55 -8.25
CA ILE A 86 -14.71 -4.96 -8.40
C ILE A 86 -14.11 -5.09 -9.79
N TRP A 87 -12.82 -5.37 -9.85
CA TRP A 87 -12.04 -5.43 -11.10
C TRP A 87 -12.25 -4.21 -12.00
N GLY A 88 -12.21 -3.02 -11.38
CA GLY A 88 -12.37 -1.73 -12.06
C GLY A 88 -13.82 -1.34 -12.40
N LYS A 89 -14.80 -2.22 -12.18
CA LYS A 89 -16.22 -1.95 -12.46
C LYS A 89 -16.94 -1.50 -11.18
N PRO A 90 -17.81 -0.47 -11.26
CA PRO A 90 -18.59 -0.02 -10.11
C PRO A 90 -19.78 -0.93 -9.83
N TYR A 91 -20.04 -1.14 -8.54
CA TYR A 91 -21.20 -1.87 -8.01
C TYR A 91 -21.80 -1.05 -6.85
N GLN A 92 -23.12 -1.03 -6.74
CA GLN A 92 -23.78 -0.46 -5.56
C GLN A 92 -23.95 -1.52 -4.48
N LEU A 93 -23.57 -1.18 -3.25
CA LEU A 93 -23.85 -2.02 -2.08
C LEU A 93 -25.37 -2.02 -1.80
N LEU A 94 -25.94 -3.19 -1.59
CA LEU A 94 -27.27 -3.39 -1.04
C LEU A 94 -27.13 -4.20 0.25
N VAL A 95 -27.46 -3.61 1.38
CA VAL A 95 -27.48 -4.31 2.68
C VAL A 95 -28.87 -4.82 2.94
N ILE A 96 -29.01 -6.13 3.12
CA ILE A 96 -30.25 -6.80 3.46
C ILE A 96 -30.12 -7.35 4.88
N TYR A 97 -31.06 -6.99 5.74
CA TYR A 97 -31.12 -7.51 7.09
C TYR A 97 -32.03 -8.73 7.13
N HIS A 98 -31.46 -9.87 7.46
CA HIS A 98 -32.16 -11.15 7.54
C HIS A 98 -31.53 -12.01 8.63
N GLU A 99 -32.38 -12.64 9.44
CA GLU A 99 -31.90 -13.62 10.40
C GLU A 99 -31.24 -14.80 9.72
N GLY A 100 -30.13 -15.26 10.27
CA GLY A 100 -29.39 -16.39 9.74
C GLY A 100 -27.95 -16.08 9.30
N ARG A 101 -27.43 -16.92 8.42
CA ARG A 101 -26.01 -16.87 8.03
C ARG A 101 -25.73 -15.72 7.06
N SER A 102 -24.80 -14.85 7.45
CA SER A 102 -24.37 -13.76 6.59
C SER A 102 -23.64 -14.25 5.32
N HIS A 103 -23.95 -13.63 4.20
CA HIS A 103 -23.27 -13.89 2.94
C HIS A 103 -23.14 -12.62 2.10
N ILE A 104 -22.27 -12.68 1.10
CA ILE A 104 -22.13 -11.63 0.09
C ILE A 104 -22.16 -12.29 -1.27
N GLU A 105 -22.97 -11.71 -2.16
CA GLU A 105 -23.08 -12.12 -3.53
C GLU A 105 -23.06 -10.93 -4.49
N LYS A 106 -22.66 -11.18 -5.73
CA LYS A 106 -22.67 -10.21 -6.80
C LYS A 106 -23.79 -10.54 -7.77
N MET A 107 -24.76 -9.64 -7.91
CA MET A 107 -25.89 -9.81 -8.82
C MET A 107 -26.10 -8.53 -9.66
N GLY A 108 -25.97 -8.64 -10.96
CA GLY A 108 -26.02 -7.51 -11.89
C GLY A 108 -24.98 -6.43 -11.53
N LYS A 109 -25.44 -5.22 -11.25
CA LYS A 109 -24.61 -4.09 -10.80
C LYS A 109 -24.64 -3.89 -9.28
N LYS A 110 -25.11 -4.86 -8.51
CA LYS A 110 -25.23 -4.80 -7.05
C LYS A 110 -24.28 -5.77 -6.39
N LEU A 111 -23.70 -5.34 -5.27
CA LEU A 111 -23.01 -6.17 -4.29
C LEU A 111 -23.95 -6.30 -3.10
N ILE A 112 -24.57 -7.48 -2.92
CA ILE A 112 -25.59 -7.73 -1.92
C ILE A 112 -24.91 -8.29 -0.67
N LEU A 113 -25.03 -7.58 0.43
CA LEU A 113 -24.53 -8.00 1.75
C LEU A 113 -25.73 -8.36 2.64
N THR A 114 -25.97 -9.64 2.86
CA THR A 114 -26.99 -10.13 3.77
C THR A 114 -26.38 -10.36 5.16
N VAL A 115 -26.94 -9.75 6.19
CA VAL A 115 -26.46 -9.82 7.58
C VAL A 115 -27.63 -9.80 8.56
N PRO A 116 -27.46 -10.37 9.77
CA PRO A 116 -28.45 -10.22 10.83
C PRO A 116 -28.69 -8.75 11.23
N PRO A 117 -29.90 -8.41 11.69
CA PRO A 117 -30.16 -7.09 12.30
C PRO A 117 -29.16 -6.78 13.41
N GLY A 118 -28.77 -5.52 13.58
CA GLY A 118 -27.79 -5.10 14.60
C GLY A 118 -26.32 -5.43 14.27
N THR A 119 -26.00 -5.98 13.10
CA THR A 119 -24.61 -6.24 12.69
C THR A 119 -23.82 -4.94 12.63
N SER A 120 -22.72 -4.85 13.41
CA SER A 120 -21.87 -3.66 13.49
C SER A 120 -21.12 -3.37 12.18
N GLU A 121 -20.73 -2.10 12.00
CA GLU A 121 -19.89 -1.67 10.84
C GLU A 121 -18.60 -2.50 10.74
N VAL A 122 -17.94 -2.77 11.87
CA VAL A 122 -16.70 -3.57 11.92
C VAL A 122 -16.95 -4.98 11.38
N ALA A 123 -18.08 -5.59 11.73
CA ALA A 123 -18.45 -6.91 11.25
C ALA A 123 -18.77 -6.90 9.74
N LYS A 124 -19.49 -5.88 9.25
CA LYS A 124 -19.77 -5.68 7.82
C LYS A 124 -18.46 -5.49 7.04
N LYS A 125 -17.56 -4.60 7.51
CA LYS A 125 -16.21 -4.38 6.95
C LYS A 125 -15.45 -5.69 6.82
N LYS A 126 -15.36 -6.47 7.90
CA LYS A 126 -14.66 -7.77 7.91
C LYS A 126 -15.20 -8.72 6.84
N ARG A 127 -16.53 -8.76 6.65
CA ARG A 127 -17.18 -9.62 5.64
C ARG A 127 -16.82 -9.18 4.22
N ILE A 128 -16.90 -7.89 3.94
CA ILE A 128 -16.56 -7.33 2.62
C ILE A 128 -15.07 -7.58 2.30
N LEU A 129 -14.15 -7.34 3.25
CA LEU A 129 -12.73 -7.62 3.05
C LEU A 129 -12.46 -9.12 2.82
N ASN A 130 -13.16 -10.00 3.53
CA ASN A 130 -13.05 -11.44 3.32
C ASN A 130 -13.60 -11.88 1.95
N TRP A 131 -14.67 -11.22 1.48
CA TRP A 131 -15.21 -11.47 0.15
C TRP A 131 -14.20 -11.03 -0.94
N TYR A 132 -13.61 -9.83 -0.82
CA TYR A 132 -12.53 -9.40 -1.71
C TYR A 132 -11.34 -10.35 -1.69
N ARG A 133 -11.00 -10.92 -0.52
CA ARG A 133 -9.91 -11.89 -0.41
C ARG A 133 -10.20 -13.20 -1.16
N LYS A 134 -11.46 -13.63 -1.16
CA LYS A 134 -11.88 -14.78 -1.99
C LYS A 134 -11.82 -14.44 -3.48
N GLU A 135 -12.28 -13.25 -3.84
CA GLU A 135 -12.34 -12.80 -5.23
C GLU A 135 -10.92 -12.63 -5.84
N ILE A 136 -10.00 -12.00 -5.11
CA ILE A 136 -8.62 -11.87 -5.60
C ILE A 136 -7.92 -13.25 -5.70
N LYS A 137 -8.13 -14.15 -4.74
CA LYS A 137 -7.60 -15.52 -4.81
C LYS A 137 -8.07 -16.27 -6.04
N ARG A 138 -9.35 -16.11 -6.41
CA ARG A 138 -9.94 -16.78 -7.58
C ARG A 138 -9.28 -16.32 -8.89
N VAL A 139 -9.00 -15.02 -9.02
CA VAL A 139 -8.46 -14.43 -10.25
C VAL A 139 -6.94 -14.54 -10.31
N MET A 140 -6.24 -14.37 -9.18
CA MET A 140 -4.78 -14.32 -9.15
C MET A 140 -4.13 -15.62 -9.62
N VAL A 141 -4.75 -16.78 -9.42
CA VAL A 141 -4.19 -18.08 -9.86
C VAL A 141 -3.90 -18.07 -11.36
N GLY A 142 -4.89 -17.65 -12.17
CA GLY A 142 -4.72 -17.58 -13.62
C GLY A 142 -3.76 -16.46 -14.05
N VAL A 143 -3.73 -15.34 -13.34
CA VAL A 143 -2.80 -14.24 -13.62
C VAL A 143 -1.37 -14.67 -13.34
N ILE A 144 -1.10 -15.25 -12.17
CA ILE A 144 0.22 -15.75 -11.78
C ILE A 144 0.73 -16.77 -12.80
N ALA A 145 -0.09 -17.77 -13.14
CA ALA A 145 0.30 -18.80 -14.09
C ALA A 145 0.72 -18.22 -15.46
N ARG A 146 0.00 -17.21 -15.95
CA ARG A 146 0.38 -16.51 -17.20
C ARG A 146 1.68 -15.73 -17.06
N CYS A 147 1.86 -14.99 -15.95
CA CYS A 147 3.06 -14.20 -15.73
C CYS A 147 4.30 -15.12 -15.60
N GLU A 148 4.21 -16.14 -14.77
CA GLU A 148 5.31 -17.10 -14.56
C GLU A 148 5.70 -17.83 -15.85
N LYS A 149 4.70 -18.28 -16.63
CA LYS A 149 4.94 -18.91 -17.95
C LYS A 149 5.65 -17.97 -18.92
N ARG A 150 5.20 -16.70 -18.98
CA ARG A 150 5.79 -15.68 -19.88
C ARG A 150 7.22 -15.33 -19.50
N MET A 151 7.51 -15.29 -18.20
CA MET A 151 8.81 -14.87 -17.68
C MET A 151 9.79 -16.04 -17.48
N GLY A 152 9.34 -17.28 -17.43
CA GLY A 152 10.16 -18.44 -17.04
C GLY A 152 10.62 -18.40 -15.58
N ILE A 153 9.94 -17.63 -14.71
CA ILE A 153 10.33 -17.40 -13.32
C ILE A 153 9.17 -17.80 -12.42
N HIS A 154 9.49 -18.43 -11.30
CA HIS A 154 8.49 -18.85 -10.32
C HIS A 154 8.82 -18.30 -8.94
N ALA A 155 7.80 -17.79 -8.25
CA ALA A 155 7.88 -17.52 -6.83
C ALA A 155 7.46 -18.76 -6.03
N SER A 156 8.01 -18.90 -4.80
CA SER A 156 7.69 -20.04 -3.93
C SER A 156 6.31 -19.90 -3.27
N ASP A 157 5.84 -18.68 -3.06
CA ASP A 157 4.60 -18.43 -2.34
C ASP A 157 4.00 -17.06 -2.70
N TYR A 158 2.67 -16.99 -2.79
CA TYR A 158 1.91 -15.77 -3.01
C TYR A 158 0.90 -15.55 -1.89
N ARG A 159 0.99 -14.41 -1.26
CA ARG A 159 0.11 -14.04 -0.14
C ARG A 159 -0.64 -12.75 -0.40
N ILE A 160 -1.75 -12.57 0.29
CA ILE A 160 -2.59 -11.38 0.19
C ILE A 160 -2.63 -10.67 1.53
N LYS A 161 -2.31 -9.37 1.51
CA LYS A 161 -2.38 -8.49 2.67
C LYS A 161 -3.09 -7.19 2.28
N ASN A 162 -3.87 -6.61 3.18
CA ASN A 162 -4.39 -5.26 2.99
C ASN A 162 -3.26 -4.28 3.33
N MET A 163 -2.68 -3.64 2.31
CA MET A 163 -1.56 -2.70 2.45
C MET A 163 -2.02 -1.28 2.16
N HIS A 164 -1.44 -0.31 2.86
CA HIS A 164 -1.83 1.11 2.73
C HIS A 164 -0.93 1.93 1.82
N THR A 165 0.30 1.44 1.55
CA THR A 165 1.35 2.23 0.87
C THR A 165 1.97 1.53 -0.33
N ARG A 166 1.62 0.26 -0.58
CA ARG A 166 2.23 -0.55 -1.65
C ARG A 166 1.19 -1.42 -2.32
N TRP A 167 1.40 -1.72 -3.59
CA TRP A 167 0.57 -2.65 -4.35
C TRP A 167 1.07 -4.10 -4.24
N GLY A 168 2.38 -4.27 -4.06
CA GLY A 168 3.01 -5.55 -3.82
C GLY A 168 4.32 -5.41 -3.05
N THR A 169 4.90 -6.52 -2.65
CA THR A 169 6.27 -6.62 -2.12
C THR A 169 6.82 -8.02 -2.40
N CYS A 170 8.11 -8.09 -2.78
CA CYS A 170 8.83 -9.34 -2.94
C CYS A 170 9.86 -9.53 -1.82
N ASN A 171 9.83 -10.68 -1.15
CA ASN A 171 10.96 -11.17 -0.35
C ASN A 171 11.80 -12.07 -1.25
N ILE A 172 12.95 -11.57 -1.69
CA ILE A 172 13.82 -12.24 -2.66
C ILE A 172 14.40 -13.55 -2.09
N GLN A 173 14.81 -13.51 -0.81
CA GLN A 173 15.42 -14.69 -0.16
C GLN A 173 14.45 -15.87 -0.03
N GLU A 174 13.20 -15.56 0.36
CA GLU A 174 12.14 -16.57 0.47
C GLU A 174 11.40 -16.80 -0.84
N ARG A 175 11.72 -16.03 -1.89
CA ARG A 175 10.98 -16.00 -3.17
C ARG A 175 9.47 -15.87 -2.97
N ARG A 176 9.05 -15.04 -1.98
CA ARG A 176 7.66 -14.86 -1.58
C ARG A 176 7.15 -13.49 -2.00
N ILE A 177 6.01 -13.47 -2.65
CA ILE A 177 5.34 -12.25 -3.11
C ILE A 177 4.08 -11.99 -2.28
N TRP A 178 3.95 -10.77 -1.77
CA TRP A 178 2.73 -10.28 -1.16
C TRP A 178 2.02 -9.33 -2.11
N LEU A 179 0.72 -9.56 -2.32
CA LEU A 179 -0.15 -8.72 -3.15
C LEU A 179 -1.15 -7.95 -2.27
N ASN A 180 -1.41 -6.71 -2.65
CA ASN A 180 -2.37 -5.88 -1.92
C ASN A 180 -3.81 -6.31 -2.22
N LEU A 181 -4.61 -6.50 -1.16
CA LEU A 181 -6.02 -6.84 -1.27
C LEU A 181 -6.82 -5.84 -2.11
N GLN A 182 -6.44 -4.55 -2.09
CA GLN A 182 -7.09 -3.48 -2.85
C GLN A 182 -6.96 -3.66 -4.37
N LEU A 183 -6.08 -4.53 -4.86
CA LEU A 183 -6.01 -4.88 -6.29
C LEU A 183 -7.29 -5.54 -6.80
N ALA A 184 -8.09 -6.19 -5.95
CA ALA A 184 -9.39 -6.71 -6.32
C ALA A 184 -10.40 -5.63 -6.74
N GLN A 185 -10.15 -4.37 -6.38
CA GLN A 185 -10.98 -3.23 -6.76
C GLN A 185 -10.52 -2.58 -8.08
N LYS A 186 -9.33 -2.92 -8.57
CA LYS A 186 -8.71 -2.36 -9.77
C LYS A 186 -8.93 -3.28 -10.98
N PRO A 187 -8.79 -2.79 -12.22
CA PRO A 187 -8.77 -3.66 -13.40
C PRO A 187 -7.75 -4.79 -13.26
N VAL A 188 -8.03 -5.95 -13.87
CA VAL A 188 -7.17 -7.15 -13.75
C VAL A 188 -5.77 -6.89 -14.31
N GLU A 189 -5.64 -6.02 -15.30
CA GLU A 189 -4.38 -5.57 -15.89
C GLU A 189 -3.44 -4.96 -14.83
N CYS A 190 -4.01 -4.29 -13.82
CA CYS A 190 -3.24 -3.77 -12.70
C CYS A 190 -2.67 -4.90 -11.83
N LEU A 191 -3.43 -5.96 -11.60
CA LEU A 191 -2.94 -7.15 -10.88
C LEU A 191 -1.82 -7.82 -11.68
N GLU A 192 -1.98 -7.98 -12.98
CA GLU A 192 -0.96 -8.58 -13.86
C GLU A 192 0.33 -7.75 -13.87
N TYR A 193 0.22 -6.43 -13.97
CA TYR A 193 1.37 -5.54 -13.84
C TYR A 193 2.09 -5.69 -12.50
N VAL A 194 1.36 -5.70 -11.37
CA VAL A 194 1.98 -5.83 -10.04
C VAL A 194 2.64 -7.21 -9.88
N VAL A 195 2.00 -8.29 -10.32
CA VAL A 195 2.60 -9.63 -10.30
C VAL A 195 3.90 -9.67 -11.11
N THR A 196 3.89 -9.12 -12.34
CA THR A 196 5.10 -9.02 -13.18
C THR A 196 6.19 -8.19 -12.47
N HIS A 197 5.84 -7.04 -11.90
CA HIS A 197 6.76 -6.16 -11.18
C HIS A 197 7.44 -6.88 -10.01
N GLU A 198 6.67 -7.60 -9.19
CA GLU A 198 7.22 -8.34 -8.05
C GLU A 198 8.04 -9.56 -8.46
N LEU A 199 7.69 -10.21 -9.58
CA LEU A 199 8.51 -11.30 -10.16
C LEU A 199 9.84 -10.78 -10.70
N VAL A 200 9.88 -9.59 -11.32
CA VAL A 200 11.14 -8.98 -11.78
C VAL A 200 12.09 -8.73 -10.62
N HIS A 201 11.61 -8.47 -9.40
CA HIS A 201 12.46 -8.36 -8.22
C HIS A 201 13.23 -9.63 -7.88
N LEU A 202 12.82 -10.79 -8.38
CA LEU A 202 13.61 -12.04 -8.26
C LEU A 202 14.82 -12.08 -9.20
N LEU A 203 14.89 -11.20 -10.21
CA LEU A 203 16.00 -11.03 -11.15
C LEU A 203 16.84 -9.81 -10.85
N GLU A 204 16.20 -8.72 -10.41
CA GLU A 204 16.81 -7.43 -10.18
C GLU A 204 16.19 -6.78 -8.94
N GLU A 205 16.95 -6.71 -7.85
CA GLU A 205 16.46 -6.23 -6.56
C GLU A 205 16.02 -4.76 -6.60
N ASN A 206 16.78 -3.93 -7.30
CA ASN A 206 16.59 -2.48 -7.31
C ASN A 206 15.93 -2.02 -8.59
N HIS A 207 15.16 -0.92 -8.51
CA HIS A 207 14.51 -0.29 -9.69
C HIS A 207 15.55 0.44 -10.58
N THR A 208 16.51 -0.32 -11.11
CA THR A 208 17.54 0.14 -12.03
C THR A 208 16.98 0.30 -13.45
N TYR A 209 17.81 0.76 -14.38
CA TYR A 209 17.46 0.73 -15.81
C TYR A 209 17.17 -0.71 -16.30
N ARG A 210 17.97 -1.69 -15.82
CA ARG A 210 17.76 -3.11 -16.12
C ARG A 210 16.40 -3.61 -15.61
N PHE A 211 16.00 -3.21 -14.40
CA PHE A 211 14.68 -3.52 -13.88
C PHE A 211 13.56 -3.02 -14.79
N GLN A 212 13.67 -1.74 -15.23
CA GLN A 212 12.67 -1.16 -16.13
C GLN A 212 12.63 -1.85 -17.49
N ALA A 213 13.79 -2.21 -18.04
CA ALA A 213 13.89 -2.96 -19.29
C ALA A 213 13.22 -4.33 -19.19
N LEU A 214 13.44 -5.06 -18.08
CA LEU A 214 12.78 -6.34 -17.83
C LEU A 214 11.26 -6.20 -17.67
N VAL A 215 10.79 -5.18 -16.96
CA VAL A 215 9.34 -4.92 -16.86
C VAL A 215 8.75 -4.58 -18.24
N GLU A 216 9.44 -3.79 -19.05
CA GLU A 216 9.02 -3.46 -20.43
C GLU A 216 8.95 -4.71 -21.32
N GLU A 217 9.96 -5.57 -21.22
CA GLU A 217 10.03 -6.83 -21.97
C GLU A 217 8.87 -7.78 -21.61
N PHE A 218 8.65 -8.00 -20.32
CA PHE A 218 7.65 -8.97 -19.86
C PHE A 218 6.22 -8.42 -19.82
N TYR A 219 6.05 -7.11 -19.72
CA TYR A 219 4.74 -6.47 -19.71
C TYR A 219 4.77 -5.08 -20.39
N PRO A 220 4.79 -5.00 -21.72
CA PRO A 220 4.92 -3.73 -22.47
C PRO A 220 3.86 -2.67 -22.10
N ALA A 221 2.65 -3.10 -21.70
CA ALA A 221 1.57 -2.21 -21.28
C ALA A 221 1.71 -1.68 -19.84
N TRP A 222 2.86 -1.86 -19.18
CA TRP A 222 3.04 -1.52 -17.77
C TRP A 222 2.81 -0.04 -17.43
N ARG A 223 3.15 0.87 -18.36
CA ARG A 223 2.95 2.32 -18.13
C ARG A 223 1.48 2.66 -17.97
N GLU A 224 0.63 2.06 -18.79
CA GLU A 224 -0.82 2.27 -18.73
C GLU A 224 -1.41 1.65 -17.46
N ALA A 225 -1.05 0.42 -17.13
CA ALA A 225 -1.49 -0.24 -15.89
C ALA A 225 -1.06 0.55 -14.65
N LYS A 226 0.16 1.08 -14.64
CA LYS A 226 0.67 1.96 -13.58
C LYS A 226 -0.13 3.27 -13.50
N ARG A 227 -0.40 3.91 -14.63
CA ARG A 227 -1.23 5.12 -14.71
C ARG A 227 -2.62 4.88 -14.13
N ILE A 228 -3.26 3.78 -14.49
CA ILE A 228 -4.57 3.38 -13.95
C ILE A 228 -4.49 3.19 -12.43
N LEU A 229 -3.45 2.53 -11.91
CA LEU A 229 -3.27 2.35 -10.47
C LEU A 229 -3.11 3.70 -9.72
N GLU A 230 -2.41 4.66 -10.31
CA GLU A 230 -2.18 5.98 -9.73
C GLU A 230 -3.44 6.86 -9.77
N MET A 231 -4.28 6.72 -10.80
CA MET A 231 -5.51 7.52 -10.96
C MET A 231 -6.68 7.01 -10.14
N LEU A 232 -6.80 5.71 -9.91
CA LEU A 232 -7.94 5.14 -9.22
C LEU A 232 -7.85 5.38 -7.71
N PRO A 233 -8.98 5.74 -7.05
CA PRO A 233 -9.00 6.02 -5.63
C PRO A 233 -8.48 4.85 -4.79
N LEU A 234 -7.68 5.15 -3.77
CA LEU A 234 -7.35 4.21 -2.71
C LEU A 234 -8.47 4.15 -1.67
N ASP A 235 -8.50 3.08 -0.90
CA ASP A 235 -9.41 2.99 0.24
C ASP A 235 -9.13 4.08 1.27
N TYR A 236 -10.17 4.44 2.03
CA TYR A 236 -10.04 5.33 3.19
C TYR A 236 -9.00 4.79 4.17
N MET A 237 -8.20 5.71 4.70
CA MET A 237 -7.21 5.42 5.72
C MET A 237 -7.42 6.31 6.94
N GLU A 238 -7.57 5.72 8.11
CA GLU A 238 -7.59 6.46 9.38
C GLU A 238 -6.20 6.95 9.75
N LYS A 239 -6.13 8.12 10.41
CA LYS A 239 -4.87 8.60 10.98
C LYS A 239 -4.31 7.57 11.96
N GLY A 240 -3.01 7.29 11.86
CA GLY A 240 -2.34 6.32 12.73
C GLY A 240 -2.56 4.83 12.40
N ALA A 241 -3.34 4.49 11.36
CA ALA A 241 -3.65 3.11 10.97
C ALA A 241 -2.45 2.31 10.42
N ILE A 242 -1.28 2.92 10.31
CA ILE A 242 -0.07 2.27 9.76
C ILE A 242 0.52 1.34 10.81
N SER A 243 0.42 0.03 10.55
CA SER A 243 1.13 -0.96 11.36
C SER A 243 2.64 -0.93 11.07
N LYS A 244 3.45 -1.44 12.02
CA LYS A 244 4.92 -1.61 11.85
C LYS A 244 5.30 -2.41 10.60
N SER A 245 4.37 -3.16 10.03
CA SER A 245 4.55 -4.03 8.86
C SER A 245 4.28 -3.36 7.52
N ASP A 246 3.67 -2.17 7.50
CA ASP A 246 3.45 -1.40 6.28
C ASP A 246 4.70 -0.58 6.00
N GLY A 247 5.78 -1.29 5.62
CA GLY A 247 7.10 -0.69 5.42
C GLY A 247 7.09 0.42 4.39
N ILE A 248 6.98 1.66 4.85
CA ILE A 248 7.47 2.80 4.09
C ILE A 248 8.97 2.62 4.00
N LYS A 249 9.56 2.76 2.82
CA LYS A 249 11.03 2.68 2.66
C LYS A 249 11.66 3.64 3.67
N GLU A 250 12.32 3.10 4.67
CA GLU A 250 13.14 3.88 5.58
C GLU A 250 14.36 4.34 4.78
N THR A 251 14.52 5.65 4.61
CA THR A 251 15.77 6.17 4.07
C THR A 251 16.85 5.96 5.13
N ARG A 252 17.65 4.91 4.98
CA ARG A 252 18.82 4.68 5.83
C ARG A 252 19.91 5.66 5.42
N VAL A 253 20.32 6.52 6.33
CA VAL A 253 21.50 7.35 6.17
C VAL A 253 22.57 6.76 7.07
N TYR A 254 23.58 6.14 6.48
CA TYR A 254 24.82 5.81 7.16
C TYR A 254 25.63 7.10 7.31
N ASN A 255 26.39 7.25 8.38
CA ASN A 255 27.26 8.39 8.63
C ASN A 255 28.00 8.83 7.35
N GLY A 256 27.51 9.90 6.71
CA GLY A 256 28.18 10.59 5.61
C GLY A 256 27.93 10.11 4.18
N MET A 257 27.26 8.97 3.90
CA MET A 257 26.95 8.53 2.55
C MET A 257 25.45 8.33 2.33
N VAL A 258 24.91 9.05 1.36
CA VAL A 258 23.51 8.96 0.93
C VAL A 258 23.37 7.78 -0.03
N ALA A 259 22.74 6.68 0.44
CA ALA A 259 22.28 5.69 -0.48
C ALA A 259 21.06 6.27 -1.24
N LYS A 260 21.18 6.51 -2.55
CA LYS A 260 20.08 6.93 -3.40
C LYS A 260 18.98 5.87 -3.38
N THR A 261 17.86 6.19 -2.74
CA THR A 261 16.66 5.37 -2.81
C THR A 261 15.85 5.86 -3.99
N THR A 262 15.87 5.13 -5.07
CA THR A 262 15.00 5.35 -6.24
C THR A 262 13.60 4.82 -5.92
N PHE A 263 12.58 5.62 -6.26
CA PHE A 263 11.13 5.37 -6.06
C PHE A 263 10.61 4.28 -6.99
#